data_d0848a8c7a8b1c5f4b9221e302bba559
#
_entry.id   d0848a8c7a8b1c5f4b9221e302bba559
#
_cell.length_a   1.000
_cell.length_b   1.000
_cell.length_c   1.000
_cell.angle_alpha   90.00
_cell.angle_beta   90.00
_cell.angle_gamma   90.00
#
_symmetry.space_group_name_H-M   'P 1'
#
loop_
_entity.id
_entity.type
_entity.pdbx_description
1 polymer ?
#
loop_
_entity_poly.entity_id
_entity_poly.type
_entity_poly.pdbx_seq_one_letter_code
_entity_poly.pdbx_strand_id
1 'polypeptide(L)'
;MSKASIINALLIVNLYFIAVYISLTIYILLIIISFINIFYIMIVLPVNIFIRKQVIFMTINDLKDKVISGGLITIDDALFLSEADLDDLCKAADEIQHTFFGNDFDICAVVNVKGGKCSENCVYCSQSTCAKIPVKAHAMISPELLLRHARLRNLHDIRHYCLVSSGKRVSDKDIDKICSGIKAICRDTKLSVCTSFGLLGEEQFRKLKEAGVVRIHNN
;
A
#
# COMPACT_ATOMS: atom_id res chain seq x y z
N MET A 1 -60.91 -5.48 -76.18
CA MET A 1 -60.09 -4.75 -75.18
C MET A 1 -59.20 -3.76 -75.89
N SER A 2 -59.16 -2.52 -75.49
CA SER A 2 -58.31 -1.52 -76.08
C SER A 2 -56.82 -1.80 -75.67
N LYS A 3 -55.87 -1.39 -76.54
CA LYS A 3 -54.43 -1.53 -76.21
C LYS A 3 -54.01 -0.93 -74.84
N ALA A 4 -54.68 0.16 -74.46
CA ALA A 4 -54.51 0.80 -73.16
C ALA A 4 -54.93 -0.09 -71.96
N SER A 5 -55.98 -0.87 -72.13
CA SER A 5 -56.52 -1.80 -71.12
C SER A 5 -55.54 -2.97 -70.88
N ILE A 6 -54.82 -3.46 -71.89
CA ILE A 6 -53.80 -4.52 -71.80
C ILE A 6 -52.56 -4.01 -71.16
N ILE A 7 -52.11 -2.78 -71.49
CA ILE A 7 -50.92 -2.16 -70.89
C ILE A 7 -51.12 -1.92 -69.36
N ASN A 8 -52.27 -1.41 -68.97
CA ASN A 8 -52.61 -1.21 -67.58
C ASN A 8 -52.70 -2.54 -66.77
N ALA A 9 -53.27 -3.60 -67.41
CA ALA A 9 -53.30 -4.92 -66.74
C ALA A 9 -51.85 -5.48 -66.53
N LEU A 10 -51.00 -5.35 -67.55
CA LEU A 10 -49.60 -5.75 -67.43
C LEU A 10 -48.80 -4.92 -66.39
N LEU A 11 -49.12 -3.63 -66.31
CA LEU A 11 -48.46 -2.76 -65.28
C LEU A 11 -48.89 -3.16 -63.85
N ILE A 12 -50.15 -3.44 -63.64
CA ILE A 12 -50.65 -3.90 -62.32
C ILE A 12 -50.05 -5.24 -61.91
N VAL A 13 -49.93 -6.19 -62.85
CA VAL A 13 -49.26 -7.48 -62.58
C VAL A 13 -47.80 -7.30 -62.23
N ASN A 14 -47.09 -6.46 -62.97
CA ASN A 14 -45.70 -6.18 -62.66
C ASN A 14 -45.52 -5.52 -61.27
N LEU A 15 -46.34 -4.55 -60.91
CA LEU A 15 -46.34 -3.92 -59.58
C LEU A 15 -46.65 -4.93 -58.46
N TYR A 16 -47.55 -5.85 -58.71
CA TYR A 16 -47.85 -6.92 -57.77
C TYR A 16 -46.68 -7.84 -57.56
N PHE A 17 -45.97 -8.27 -58.62
CA PHE A 17 -44.77 -9.09 -58.52
C PHE A 17 -43.65 -8.36 -57.78
N ILE A 18 -43.46 -7.07 -58.05
CA ILE A 18 -42.48 -6.24 -57.33
C ILE A 18 -42.81 -6.15 -55.85
N ALA A 19 -44.08 -5.92 -55.51
CA ALA A 19 -44.51 -5.86 -54.10
C ALA A 19 -44.33 -7.19 -53.38
N VAL A 20 -44.67 -8.31 -54.03
CA VAL A 20 -44.46 -9.67 -53.46
C VAL A 20 -42.94 -9.93 -53.29
N TYR A 21 -42.09 -9.55 -54.25
CA TYR A 21 -40.64 -9.72 -54.14
C TYR A 21 -40.05 -8.89 -52.98
N ILE A 22 -40.45 -7.62 -52.85
CA ILE A 22 -40.06 -6.77 -51.75
C ILE A 22 -40.50 -7.35 -50.40
N SER A 23 -41.76 -7.80 -50.33
CA SER A 23 -42.28 -8.42 -49.08
C SER A 23 -41.51 -9.68 -48.69
N LEU A 24 -41.15 -10.52 -49.66
CA LEU A 24 -40.39 -11.75 -49.43
C LEU A 24 -38.95 -11.44 -48.98
N THR A 25 -38.30 -10.44 -49.59
CA THR A 25 -36.95 -10.03 -49.19
C THR A 25 -36.91 -9.44 -47.79
N ILE A 26 -37.92 -8.62 -47.41
CA ILE A 26 -38.03 -8.09 -46.02
C ILE A 26 -38.26 -9.24 -45.05
N TYR A 27 -39.10 -10.22 -45.38
CA TYR A 27 -39.36 -11.37 -44.52
C TYR A 27 -38.10 -12.22 -44.29
N ILE A 28 -37.31 -12.47 -45.35
CA ILE A 28 -36.02 -13.18 -45.24
C ILE A 28 -35.05 -12.40 -44.40
N LEU A 29 -34.98 -11.07 -44.56
CA LEU A 29 -34.10 -10.21 -43.77
C LEU A 29 -34.45 -10.25 -42.29
N LEU A 30 -35.73 -10.22 -41.93
CA LEU A 30 -36.20 -10.34 -40.55
C LEU A 30 -35.88 -11.71 -39.93
N ILE A 31 -35.97 -12.79 -40.70
CA ILE A 31 -35.54 -14.12 -40.27
C ILE A 31 -34.01 -14.14 -39.96
N ILE A 32 -33.20 -13.58 -40.85
CA ILE A 32 -31.73 -13.51 -40.67
C ILE A 32 -31.39 -12.71 -39.41
N ILE A 33 -32.00 -11.54 -39.21
CA ILE A 33 -31.80 -10.71 -38.01
C ILE A 33 -32.23 -11.47 -36.76
N SER A 34 -33.33 -12.21 -36.79
CA SER A 34 -33.76 -13.04 -35.68
C SER A 34 -32.75 -14.14 -35.34
N PHE A 35 -32.23 -14.84 -36.36
CA PHE A 35 -31.18 -15.84 -36.15
C PHE A 35 -29.88 -15.25 -35.57
N ILE A 36 -29.47 -14.07 -36.05
CA ILE A 36 -28.28 -13.38 -35.51
C ILE A 36 -28.50 -13.01 -34.05
N ASN A 37 -29.67 -12.49 -33.68
CA ASN A 37 -29.99 -12.15 -32.30
C ASN A 37 -30.05 -13.39 -31.41
N ILE A 38 -30.66 -14.50 -31.86
CA ILE A 38 -30.69 -15.76 -31.12
C ILE A 38 -29.26 -16.31 -30.94
N PHE A 39 -28.43 -16.29 -31.98
CA PHE A 39 -27.01 -16.69 -31.90
C PHE A 39 -26.23 -15.85 -30.90
N TYR A 40 -26.44 -14.52 -30.92
CA TYR A 40 -25.80 -13.61 -29.97
C TYR A 40 -26.21 -13.92 -28.52
N ILE A 41 -27.49 -14.08 -28.27
CA ILE A 41 -28.06 -14.38 -26.94
C ILE A 41 -27.62 -15.77 -26.44
N MET A 42 -27.65 -16.77 -27.30
CA MET A 42 -27.40 -18.16 -26.92
C MET A 42 -25.92 -18.51 -26.80
N ILE A 43 -25.04 -17.85 -27.57
CA ILE A 43 -23.62 -18.22 -27.67
C ILE A 43 -22.70 -17.09 -27.21
N VAL A 44 -22.85 -15.90 -27.79
CA VAL A 44 -21.89 -14.81 -27.54
C VAL A 44 -22.05 -14.23 -26.13
N LEU A 45 -23.27 -14.06 -25.67
CA LEU A 45 -23.54 -13.51 -24.33
C LEU A 45 -23.07 -14.45 -23.20
N PRO A 46 -23.39 -15.77 -23.22
CA PRO A 46 -22.87 -16.70 -22.21
C PRO A 46 -21.34 -16.85 -22.25
N VAL A 47 -20.74 -16.87 -23.45
CA VAL A 47 -19.28 -16.94 -23.59
C VAL A 47 -18.62 -15.69 -23.01
N ASN A 48 -19.15 -14.50 -23.25
CA ASN A 48 -18.65 -13.26 -22.64
C ASN A 48 -18.86 -13.22 -21.13
N ILE A 49 -19.98 -13.75 -20.62
CA ILE A 49 -20.23 -13.88 -19.18
C ILE A 49 -19.27 -14.92 -18.57
N PHE A 50 -19.00 -16.02 -19.28
CA PHE A 50 -18.06 -17.04 -18.84
C PHE A 50 -16.62 -16.53 -18.85
N ILE A 51 -16.19 -15.79 -19.90
CA ILE A 51 -14.88 -15.14 -19.96
C ILE A 51 -14.74 -14.07 -18.87
N ARG A 52 -15.78 -13.30 -18.58
CA ARG A 52 -15.79 -12.36 -17.44
C ARG A 52 -15.79 -13.06 -16.08
N LYS A 53 -16.32 -14.29 -15.96
CA LYS A 53 -16.22 -15.12 -14.74
C LYS A 53 -14.88 -15.84 -14.58
N GLN A 54 -14.08 -15.95 -15.62
CA GLN A 54 -12.65 -16.30 -15.52
C GLN A 54 -11.76 -15.07 -15.32
N VAL A 55 -12.25 -13.96 -14.81
CA VAL A 55 -11.41 -13.07 -14.00
C VAL A 55 -10.97 -13.94 -12.83
N ILE A 56 -9.74 -14.39 -12.90
CA ILE A 56 -9.03 -15.05 -11.81
C ILE A 56 -9.37 -14.24 -10.56
N PHE A 57 -10.24 -14.79 -9.70
CA PHE A 57 -10.50 -14.20 -8.39
C PHE A 57 -9.19 -14.32 -7.65
N MET A 58 -8.40 -13.27 -7.73
CA MET A 58 -7.17 -13.14 -6.96
C MET A 58 -7.54 -13.30 -5.49
N THR A 59 -6.97 -14.28 -4.85
CA THR A 59 -7.21 -14.54 -3.43
C THR A 59 -6.07 -13.97 -2.59
N ILE A 60 -6.28 -13.84 -1.29
CA ILE A 60 -5.21 -13.49 -0.34
C ILE A 60 -4.06 -14.49 -0.46
N ASN A 61 -4.35 -15.79 -0.64
CA ASN A 61 -3.33 -16.81 -0.80
C ASN A 61 -2.50 -16.67 -2.07
N ASP A 62 -3.12 -16.28 -3.20
CA ASP A 62 -2.37 -16.01 -4.44
C ASP A 62 -1.37 -14.86 -4.25
N LEU A 63 -1.78 -13.82 -3.53
CA LEU A 63 -0.90 -12.68 -3.20
C LEU A 63 0.19 -13.05 -2.18
N LYS A 64 -0.13 -13.87 -1.20
CA LYS A 64 0.84 -14.44 -0.26
C LYS A 64 1.91 -15.24 -1.02
N ASP A 65 1.50 -16.16 -1.89
CA ASP A 65 2.41 -17.01 -2.66
C ASP A 65 3.26 -16.18 -3.65
N LYS A 66 2.66 -15.12 -4.22
CA LYS A 66 3.38 -14.13 -5.04
C LYS A 66 4.51 -13.46 -4.24
N VAL A 67 4.24 -13.02 -3.00
CA VAL A 67 5.25 -12.38 -2.13
C VAL A 67 6.32 -13.39 -1.72
N ILE A 68 5.93 -14.60 -1.31
CA ILE A 68 6.88 -15.67 -0.92
C ILE A 68 7.83 -16.02 -2.08
N SER A 69 7.33 -16.00 -3.33
CA SER A 69 8.15 -16.23 -4.52
C SER A 69 8.99 -15.02 -4.96
N GLY A 70 8.96 -13.91 -4.21
CA GLY A 70 9.74 -12.69 -4.49
C GLY A 70 9.02 -11.67 -5.40
N GLY A 71 7.73 -11.86 -5.67
CA GLY A 71 6.92 -10.90 -6.43
C GLY A 71 6.54 -9.67 -5.59
N LEU A 72 6.30 -8.55 -6.28
CA LEU A 72 5.91 -7.30 -5.64
C LEU A 72 4.38 -7.12 -5.65
N ILE A 73 3.85 -6.58 -4.55
CA ILE A 73 2.45 -6.16 -4.43
C ILE A 73 2.26 -4.86 -5.24
N THR A 74 1.24 -4.85 -6.11
CA THR A 74 0.82 -3.67 -6.86
C THR A 74 -0.15 -2.82 -6.04
N ILE A 75 -0.50 -1.64 -6.55
CA ILE A 75 -1.52 -0.79 -5.92
C ILE A 75 -2.89 -1.49 -5.94
N ASP A 76 -3.24 -2.15 -7.05
CA ASP A 76 -4.51 -2.87 -7.16
C ASP A 76 -4.57 -4.07 -6.19
N ASP A 77 -3.45 -4.79 -6.02
CA ASP A 77 -3.33 -5.85 -5.01
C ASP A 77 -3.54 -5.29 -3.59
N ALA A 78 -2.94 -4.13 -3.29
CA ALA A 78 -3.08 -3.49 -1.98
C ALA A 78 -4.51 -3.00 -1.71
N LEU A 79 -5.20 -2.47 -2.73
CA LEU A 79 -6.61 -2.08 -2.64
C LEU A 79 -7.50 -3.31 -2.39
N PHE A 80 -7.26 -4.42 -3.09
CA PHE A 80 -7.95 -5.67 -2.84
C PHE A 80 -7.74 -6.14 -1.38
N LEU A 81 -6.51 -6.12 -0.88
CA LEU A 81 -6.18 -6.52 0.50
C LEU A 81 -6.83 -5.59 1.55
N SER A 82 -7.04 -4.30 1.25
CA SER A 82 -7.68 -3.36 2.18
C SER A 82 -9.15 -3.67 2.47
N GLU A 83 -9.83 -4.40 1.57
CA GLU A 83 -11.23 -4.84 1.71
C GLU A 83 -11.33 -6.32 2.13
N ALA A 84 -10.20 -6.99 2.36
CA ALA A 84 -10.16 -8.41 2.68
C ALA A 84 -10.55 -8.69 4.14
N ASP A 85 -10.93 -9.95 4.42
CA ASP A 85 -11.16 -10.38 5.80
C ASP A 85 -9.87 -10.27 6.63
N LEU A 86 -9.98 -9.66 7.80
CA LEU A 86 -8.82 -9.36 8.65
C LEU A 86 -8.13 -10.63 9.16
N ASP A 87 -8.89 -11.65 9.53
CA ASP A 87 -8.32 -12.89 10.08
C ASP A 87 -7.55 -13.67 9.02
N ASP A 88 -8.05 -13.70 7.78
CA ASP A 88 -7.38 -14.34 6.67
C ASP A 88 -6.15 -13.54 6.22
N LEU A 89 -6.22 -12.21 6.27
CA LEU A 89 -5.08 -11.34 6.00
C LEU A 89 -3.97 -11.53 7.05
N CYS A 90 -4.33 -11.60 8.33
CA CYS A 90 -3.39 -11.86 9.42
C CYS A 90 -2.70 -13.23 9.28
N LYS A 91 -3.45 -14.29 8.95
CA LYS A 91 -2.88 -15.63 8.69
C LYS A 91 -1.86 -15.61 7.55
N ALA A 92 -2.22 -14.98 6.43
CA ALA A 92 -1.32 -14.87 5.28
C ALA A 92 -0.05 -14.05 5.61
N ALA A 93 -0.18 -12.97 6.38
CA ALA A 93 0.95 -12.16 6.83
C ALA A 93 1.88 -12.96 7.78
N ASP A 94 1.30 -13.75 8.69
CA ASP A 94 2.05 -14.62 9.60
C ASP A 94 2.84 -15.70 8.85
N GLU A 95 2.23 -16.33 7.84
CA GLU A 95 2.92 -17.29 6.98
C GLU A 95 4.09 -16.66 6.20
N ILE A 96 3.93 -15.44 5.69
CA ILE A 96 5.00 -14.68 5.03
C ILE A 96 6.13 -14.41 6.03
N GLN A 97 5.79 -13.88 7.20
CA GLN A 97 6.76 -13.57 8.26
C GLN A 97 7.54 -14.84 8.65
N HIS A 98 6.82 -15.95 8.88
CA HIS A 98 7.44 -17.23 9.25
C HIS A 98 8.37 -17.78 8.17
N THR A 99 7.99 -17.61 6.89
CA THR A 99 8.79 -18.07 5.75
C THR A 99 10.12 -17.32 5.65
N PHE A 100 10.14 -15.99 5.89
CA PHE A 100 11.34 -15.18 5.75
C PHE A 100 12.17 -15.07 7.02
N PHE A 101 11.55 -15.13 8.19
CA PHE A 101 12.18 -14.82 9.47
C PHE A 101 12.07 -15.95 10.49
N GLY A 102 11.28 -17.00 10.21
CA GLY A 102 11.04 -18.08 11.16
C GLY A 102 10.44 -17.54 12.46
N ASN A 103 11.03 -17.89 13.58
CA ASN A 103 10.67 -17.41 14.92
C ASN A 103 11.45 -16.15 15.35
N ASP A 104 12.24 -15.56 14.46
CA ASP A 104 12.99 -14.36 14.77
C ASP A 104 12.09 -13.15 14.93
N PHE A 105 12.24 -12.43 16.03
CA PHE A 105 11.50 -11.24 16.37
C PHE A 105 12.43 -10.08 16.63
N ASP A 106 12.32 -8.99 15.87
CA ASP A 106 13.17 -7.82 16.01
C ASP A 106 12.57 -6.83 17.03
N ILE A 107 13.16 -6.77 18.21
CA ILE A 107 12.70 -5.89 19.30
C ILE A 107 13.49 -4.58 19.27
N CYS A 108 12.74 -3.47 19.25
CA CYS A 108 13.29 -2.12 19.36
C CYS A 108 12.92 -1.51 20.71
N ALA A 109 13.91 -0.99 21.43
CA ALA A 109 13.69 -0.16 22.61
C ALA A 109 13.83 1.32 22.26
N VAL A 110 12.97 2.15 22.86
CA VAL A 110 12.98 3.60 22.66
C VAL A 110 13.36 4.31 23.96
N VAL A 111 14.19 5.33 23.87
CA VAL A 111 14.49 6.24 24.98
C VAL A 111 14.27 7.69 24.56
N ASN A 112 13.55 8.44 25.35
CA ASN A 112 13.42 9.88 25.18
C ASN A 112 14.63 10.58 25.78
N VAL A 113 15.57 11.01 24.93
CA VAL A 113 16.82 11.64 25.39
C VAL A 113 16.65 13.11 25.75
N LYS A 114 15.57 13.76 25.27
CA LYS A 114 15.18 15.11 25.61
C LYS A 114 13.67 15.22 25.50
N GLY A 115 12.97 15.62 26.55
CA GLY A 115 11.54 15.58 26.64
C GLY A 115 10.87 16.92 26.87
N GLY A 116 9.63 17.09 26.38
CA GLY A 116 8.79 18.26 26.56
C GLY A 116 9.23 19.53 25.80
N LYS A 117 8.44 20.59 25.93
CA LYS A 117 8.71 21.95 25.37
C LYS A 117 8.99 21.95 23.86
N CYS A 118 8.30 21.13 23.08
CA CYS A 118 8.39 21.20 21.62
C CYS A 118 7.60 22.40 21.11
N SER A 119 8.19 23.23 20.24
CA SER A 119 7.55 24.39 19.63
C SER A 119 6.52 24.03 18.57
N GLU A 120 6.57 22.79 18.07
CA GLU A 120 5.67 22.34 17.00
C GLU A 120 4.32 21.87 17.57
N ASN A 121 3.26 22.07 16.77
CA ASN A 121 1.90 21.72 17.18
C ASN A 121 1.37 20.48 16.42
N CYS A 122 2.10 19.37 16.45
CA CYS A 122 1.64 18.12 15.87
C CYS A 122 0.44 17.58 16.65
N VAL A 123 -0.67 17.31 15.97
CA VAL A 123 -2.00 17.02 16.55
C VAL A 123 -2.00 15.86 17.56
N TYR A 124 -1.20 14.84 17.33
CA TYR A 124 -1.14 13.64 18.18
C TYR A 124 0.01 13.65 19.21
N CYS A 125 0.90 14.65 19.16
CA CYS A 125 2.13 14.64 19.95
C CYS A 125 1.96 15.29 21.32
N SER A 126 2.11 14.53 22.40
CA SER A 126 2.07 15.05 23.77
C SER A 126 3.27 15.92 24.17
N GLN A 127 4.35 15.92 23.38
CA GLN A 127 5.54 16.73 23.66
C GLN A 127 5.39 18.21 23.26
N SER A 128 4.34 18.53 22.49
CA SER A 128 4.01 19.91 22.09
C SER A 128 3.70 20.79 23.28
N THR A 129 4.16 22.04 23.25
CA THR A 129 3.74 23.07 24.23
C THR A 129 2.24 23.43 24.11
N CYS A 130 1.60 23.10 22.97
CA CYS A 130 0.18 23.29 22.74
C CYS A 130 -0.66 22.10 23.25
N ALA A 131 -0.04 20.97 23.60
CA ALA A 131 -0.76 19.80 24.11
C ALA A 131 -1.35 20.09 25.51
N LYS A 132 -2.58 19.64 25.74
CA LYS A 132 -3.27 19.82 27.03
C LYS A 132 -2.79 18.81 28.09
N ILE A 133 -1.95 17.83 27.72
CA ILE A 133 -1.43 16.81 28.60
C ILE A 133 -0.12 17.28 29.23
N PRO A 134 0.02 17.26 30.57
CA PRO A 134 1.27 17.67 31.22
C PRO A 134 2.37 16.64 30.96
N VAL A 135 3.43 17.04 30.29
CA VAL A 135 4.63 16.22 30.07
C VAL A 135 5.79 16.82 30.83
N LYS A 136 6.48 16.00 31.65
CA LYS A 136 7.67 16.44 32.38
C LYS A 136 8.80 16.75 31.40
N ALA A 137 9.16 18.01 31.28
CA ALA A 137 10.26 18.42 30.44
C ALA A 137 11.62 18.12 31.10
N HIS A 138 12.56 17.65 30.29
CA HIS A 138 13.96 17.46 30.70
C HIS A 138 14.91 17.80 29.57
N ALA A 139 16.10 18.29 29.93
CA ALA A 139 17.17 18.55 28.99
C ALA A 139 17.75 17.24 28.42
N MET A 140 18.64 17.36 27.44
CA MET A 140 19.40 16.23 26.87
C MET A 140 20.11 15.47 28.00
N ILE A 141 19.83 14.17 28.12
CA ILE A 141 20.47 13.31 29.12
C ILE A 141 22.00 13.25 28.97
N SER A 142 22.69 12.85 30.02
CA SER A 142 24.14 12.72 29.93
C SER A 142 24.57 11.45 29.19
N PRO A 143 25.75 11.43 28.54
CA PRO A 143 26.30 10.23 27.90
C PRO A 143 26.39 9.01 28.85
N GLU A 144 26.69 9.24 30.11
CA GLU A 144 26.83 8.19 31.14
C GLU A 144 25.47 7.57 31.47
N LEU A 145 24.44 8.42 31.60
CA LEU A 145 23.07 7.96 31.84
C LEU A 145 22.54 7.19 30.63
N LEU A 146 22.83 7.68 29.41
CA LEU A 146 22.44 7.02 28.18
C LEU A 146 23.10 5.63 28.08
N LEU A 147 24.39 5.52 28.32
CA LEU A 147 25.13 4.25 28.31
C LEU A 147 24.57 3.27 29.37
N ARG A 148 24.26 3.76 30.57
CA ARG A 148 23.67 2.93 31.60
C ARG A 148 22.32 2.34 31.15
N HIS A 149 21.47 3.15 30.55
CA HIS A 149 20.21 2.67 29.99
C HIS A 149 20.42 1.66 28.86
N ALA A 150 21.36 1.91 27.96
CA ALA A 150 21.67 1.01 26.86
C ALA A 150 22.18 -0.36 27.36
N ARG A 151 23.05 -0.40 28.35
CA ARG A 151 23.54 -1.66 28.96
C ARG A 151 22.41 -2.50 29.55
N LEU A 152 21.41 -1.87 30.18
CA LEU A 152 20.22 -2.59 30.67
C LEU A 152 19.42 -3.19 29.52
N ARG A 153 19.28 -2.50 28.39
CA ARG A 153 18.55 -3.00 27.21
C ARG A 153 19.31 -4.13 26.52
N ASN A 154 20.62 -4.07 26.48
CA ASN A 154 21.48 -5.11 25.89
C ASN A 154 21.36 -6.46 26.62
N LEU A 155 20.82 -6.50 27.85
CA LEU A 155 20.56 -7.73 28.61
C LEU A 155 19.27 -8.46 28.19
N HIS A 156 18.43 -7.85 27.35
CA HIS A 156 17.10 -8.34 27.01
C HIS A 156 16.93 -8.67 25.52
N ASP A 157 17.98 -9.09 24.82
CA ASP A 157 17.99 -9.45 23.38
C ASP A 157 17.41 -8.37 22.45
N ILE A 158 17.43 -7.11 22.91
CA ILE A 158 17.03 -5.97 22.09
C ILE A 158 18.11 -5.73 21.03
N ARG A 159 17.69 -5.66 19.77
CA ARG A 159 18.60 -5.40 18.64
C ARG A 159 18.73 -3.92 18.33
N HIS A 160 17.63 -3.18 18.36
CA HIS A 160 17.58 -1.78 17.98
C HIS A 160 17.28 -0.88 19.19
N TYR A 161 18.10 0.16 19.35
CA TYR A 161 17.95 1.14 20.43
C TYR A 161 17.75 2.53 19.82
N CYS A 162 16.51 3.03 19.88
CA CYS A 162 16.10 4.28 19.25
C CYS A 162 16.15 5.45 20.25
N LEU A 163 16.97 6.45 19.96
CA LEU A 163 17.08 7.68 20.71
C LEU A 163 16.12 8.72 20.10
N VAL A 164 15.13 9.16 20.87
CA VAL A 164 14.12 10.12 20.41
C VAL A 164 14.24 11.42 21.19
N SER A 165 14.10 12.55 20.51
CA SER A 165 14.14 13.87 21.11
C SER A 165 12.88 14.66 20.79
N SER A 166 12.34 15.38 21.77
CA SER A 166 11.37 16.45 21.50
C SER A 166 12.04 17.66 20.85
N GLY A 167 11.27 18.45 20.12
CA GLY A 167 11.72 19.66 19.44
C GLY A 167 11.77 19.51 17.93
N LYS A 168 11.63 20.63 17.20
CA LYS A 168 11.73 20.68 15.74
C LYS A 168 13.07 20.14 15.22
N ARG A 169 14.13 20.41 15.96
CA ARG A 169 15.50 19.90 15.72
C ARG A 169 16.33 19.88 17.01
N VAL A 170 17.30 19.01 17.06
CA VAL A 170 18.29 19.00 18.12
C VAL A 170 19.39 20.02 17.83
N SER A 171 19.87 20.74 18.83
CA SER A 171 20.95 21.72 18.67
C SER A 171 22.31 21.04 18.42
N ASP A 172 23.25 21.75 17.78
CA ASP A 172 24.61 21.22 17.52
C ASP A 172 25.32 20.80 18.79
N LYS A 173 25.16 21.58 19.86
CA LYS A 173 25.71 21.27 21.18
C LYS A 173 25.14 19.97 21.74
N ASP A 174 23.83 19.73 21.56
CA ASP A 174 23.17 18.50 22.00
C ASP A 174 23.60 17.31 21.12
N ILE A 175 23.80 17.53 19.81
CA ILE A 175 24.34 16.51 18.89
C ILE A 175 25.73 16.07 19.32
N ASP A 176 26.66 17.01 19.59
CA ASP A 176 28.01 16.68 20.02
C ASP A 176 28.01 15.90 21.35
N LYS A 177 27.15 16.29 22.27
CA LYS A 177 26.96 15.59 23.54
C LYS A 177 26.41 14.17 23.36
N ILE A 178 25.40 13.97 22.55
CA ILE A 178 24.77 12.66 22.38
C ILE A 178 25.65 11.71 21.56
N CYS A 179 26.43 12.23 20.59
CA CYS A 179 27.39 11.44 19.81
C CYS A 179 28.45 10.75 20.68
N SER A 180 28.91 11.40 21.76
CA SER A 180 29.84 10.75 22.70
C SER A 180 29.20 9.55 23.41
N GLY A 181 27.94 9.67 23.80
CA GLY A 181 27.18 8.58 24.38
C GLY A 181 26.91 7.43 23.39
N ILE A 182 26.57 7.77 22.12
CA ILE A 182 26.35 6.79 21.05
C ILE A 182 27.62 5.98 20.78
N LYS A 183 28.79 6.64 20.68
CA LYS A 183 30.10 5.96 20.52
C LYS A 183 30.36 4.97 21.66
N ALA A 184 30.02 5.35 22.89
CA ALA A 184 30.16 4.47 24.04
C ALA A 184 29.21 3.27 23.98
N ILE A 185 27.95 3.47 23.53
CA ILE A 185 27.01 2.38 23.34
C ILE A 185 27.49 1.39 22.27
N CYS A 186 27.93 1.88 21.12
CA CYS A 186 28.41 1.04 20.02
C CYS A 186 29.67 0.25 20.40
N ARG A 187 30.50 0.79 21.29
CA ARG A 187 31.70 0.08 21.82
C ARG A 187 31.34 -0.98 22.84
N ASP A 188 30.42 -0.67 23.76
CA ASP A 188 30.18 -1.46 24.98
C ASP A 188 28.98 -2.40 24.89
N THR A 189 28.17 -2.34 23.82
CA THR A 189 26.96 -3.14 23.62
C THR A 189 26.89 -3.67 22.20
N LYS A 190 25.94 -4.60 21.96
CA LYS A 190 25.61 -5.11 20.61
C LYS A 190 24.43 -4.35 19.96
N LEU A 191 23.97 -3.27 20.59
CA LEU A 191 22.80 -2.53 20.14
C LEU A 191 23.09 -1.75 18.85
N SER A 192 22.20 -1.85 17.88
CA SER A 192 22.16 -1.00 16.70
C SER A 192 21.43 0.30 17.05
N VAL A 193 22.16 1.44 17.06
CA VAL A 193 21.58 2.72 17.47
C VAL A 193 20.83 3.38 16.34
N CYS A 194 19.56 3.76 16.60
CA CYS A 194 18.73 4.58 15.73
C CYS A 194 18.47 5.95 16.37
N THR A 195 18.17 6.97 15.58
CA THR A 195 17.83 8.31 16.10
C THR A 195 16.61 8.92 15.43
N SER A 196 15.83 9.73 16.19
CA SER A 196 14.76 10.58 15.70
C SER A 196 14.90 11.96 16.33
N PHE A 197 15.60 12.86 15.63
CA PHE A 197 16.04 14.16 16.17
C PHE A 197 15.47 15.35 15.37
N GLY A 198 14.42 15.14 14.58
CA GLY A 198 13.78 16.18 13.78
C GLY A 198 14.61 16.60 12.57
N LEU A 199 14.45 17.85 12.16
CA LEU A 199 15.04 18.42 10.96
C LEU A 199 16.51 18.76 11.16
N LEU A 200 17.41 17.85 10.81
CA LEU A 200 18.85 18.01 10.90
C LEU A 200 19.45 18.46 9.57
N GLY A 201 20.62 19.11 9.62
CA GLY A 201 21.44 19.40 8.45
C GLY A 201 22.44 18.29 8.17
N GLU A 202 23.12 18.39 7.00
CA GLU A 202 24.11 17.39 6.53
C GLU A 202 25.23 17.13 7.56
N GLU A 203 25.77 18.20 8.14
CA GLU A 203 26.84 18.08 9.13
C GLU A 203 26.42 17.27 10.36
N GLN A 204 25.19 17.48 10.82
CA GLN A 204 24.64 16.74 11.97
C GLN A 204 24.41 15.26 11.61
N PHE A 205 23.92 14.96 10.40
CA PHE A 205 23.78 13.59 9.92
C PHE A 205 25.15 12.90 9.80
N ARG A 206 26.19 13.60 9.34
CA ARG A 206 27.54 13.07 9.25
C ARG A 206 28.10 12.73 10.64
N LYS A 207 27.97 13.62 11.61
CA LYS A 207 28.37 13.37 13.01
C LYS A 207 27.66 12.15 13.61
N LEU A 208 26.35 12.00 13.38
CA LEU A 208 25.59 10.85 13.86
C LEU A 208 26.06 9.54 13.21
N LYS A 209 26.31 9.55 11.91
CA LYS A 209 26.86 8.40 11.19
C LYS A 209 28.24 8.01 11.72
N GLU A 210 29.13 8.96 11.91
CA GLU A 210 30.48 8.76 12.48
C GLU A 210 30.42 8.29 13.95
N ALA A 211 29.34 8.60 14.67
CA ALA A 211 29.13 8.12 16.02
C ALA A 211 28.64 6.67 16.07
N GLY A 212 28.16 6.10 14.92
CA GLY A 212 27.69 4.73 14.82
C GLY A 212 26.18 4.57 14.68
N VAL A 213 25.45 5.65 14.35
CA VAL A 213 24.01 5.56 14.06
C VAL A 213 23.79 4.82 12.74
N VAL A 214 22.96 3.78 12.77
CA VAL A 214 22.67 2.93 11.60
C VAL A 214 21.37 3.30 10.89
N ARG A 215 20.44 3.99 11.58
CA ARG A 215 19.14 4.38 11.03
C ARG A 215 18.68 5.72 11.62
N ILE A 216 18.09 6.54 10.77
CA ILE A 216 17.47 7.81 11.18
C ILE A 216 15.97 7.72 10.87
N HIS A 217 15.16 8.08 11.84
CA HIS A 217 13.72 8.25 11.68
C HIS A 217 13.42 9.75 11.62
N ASN A 218 12.61 10.15 10.67
CA ASN A 218 12.10 11.51 10.51
C ASN A 218 10.59 11.44 10.27
N ASN A 219 9.85 11.66 11.33
CA ASN A 219 8.39 11.60 11.32
C ASN A 219 7.79 13.00 11.25
#